data_fb55076cd8e151b255f34b23b38b86b1
#
_entry.id   fb55076cd8e151b255f34b23b38b86b1
#
_cell.length_a   1.000
_cell.length_b   1.000
_cell.length_c   1.000
_cell.angle_alpha   90.00
_cell.angle_beta   90.00
_cell.angle_gamma   90.00
#
_symmetry.space_group_name_H-M   'P 1'
#
loop_
_entity.id
_entity.type
_entity.pdbx_description
1 polymer ?
#
loop_
_entity_poly.entity_id
_entity_poly.type
_entity_poly.pdbx_seq_one_letter_code
_entity_poly.pdbx_strand_id
1 'polypeptide(L)'
;MTTTVNNEHKNIKVPNLRFPEFQGEWEKTKFGDIAIVVGGGTPDTKTSQYWNGRIQWFTPSEIGRNKYVYNSVRTISEEGLNKSSAKLLPIGTILLSSRATVGECSINKKECTTNQGFQSLIPKENISNEFIYYLIQTKRKDLIRKSCGSTFLEISANEVRKIVVSIPTIKEQDKIAKLLSLLDERIATQNKIIEDLKKLKSAIIEKVFCSPNKKNPMCRIEGFEQALSTYKMSDFSSRIATKNKDSKCSLVLTIAAQYGLVNQESFFNKSVASDNLTGYYLLHKGEFAYNRSYSAGYDWGAVKRLDNYDEGVLSTLYICFKINETIVDSDYLAYYFESTKWHRGLSDIAGEGARNHGLLNVSMADYFNTKHRFPVIEEQKAIAKMLNTITEKERKATLLGECYQKQKQYLLRQMFI
;
A
#
# COMPACT_ATOMS: atom_id res chain seq x y z
N MET A 1 -53.85 -7.33 -18.69
CA MET A 1 -52.83 -8.19 -19.33
C MET A 1 -51.57 -8.10 -18.49
N THR A 2 -51.33 -9.08 -17.67
CA THR A 2 -50.20 -9.16 -16.75
C THR A 2 -49.08 -9.87 -17.48
N THR A 3 -48.03 -9.16 -17.85
CA THR A 3 -46.82 -9.71 -18.44
C THR A 3 -45.94 -10.29 -17.32
N THR A 4 -45.97 -11.60 -17.19
CA THR A 4 -45.05 -12.38 -16.36
C THR A 4 -43.67 -12.31 -17.02
N VAL A 5 -42.72 -11.60 -16.35
CA VAL A 5 -41.31 -11.63 -16.75
C VAL A 5 -40.74 -12.96 -16.23
N ASN A 6 -40.59 -13.93 -17.13
CA ASN A 6 -39.84 -15.16 -16.88
C ASN A 6 -38.34 -14.78 -16.68
N ASN A 7 -37.87 -14.78 -15.44
CA ASN A 7 -36.45 -14.80 -15.11
C ASN A 7 -35.92 -16.24 -15.32
N GLU A 8 -35.75 -16.65 -16.58
CA GLU A 8 -34.91 -17.79 -16.88
C GLU A 8 -33.47 -17.44 -16.56
N HIS A 9 -32.92 -18.05 -15.49
CA HIS A 9 -31.46 -18.09 -15.27
C HIS A 9 -30.83 -18.82 -16.46
N LYS A 10 -30.50 -18.10 -17.53
CA LYS A 10 -29.68 -18.60 -18.62
C LYS A 10 -28.40 -19.16 -18.01
N ASN A 11 -28.20 -20.48 -18.10
CA ASN A 11 -26.91 -21.11 -17.83
C ASN A 11 -25.91 -20.50 -18.83
N ILE A 12 -25.14 -19.48 -18.33
CA ILE A 12 -24.15 -18.78 -19.15
C ILE A 12 -23.00 -19.77 -19.36
N LYS A 13 -22.84 -20.24 -20.62
CA LYS A 13 -21.79 -21.20 -21.00
C LYS A 13 -20.63 -20.54 -21.75
N VAL A 14 -20.65 -19.22 -21.88
CA VAL A 14 -19.61 -18.39 -22.50
C VAL A 14 -19.41 -17.14 -21.67
N PRO A 15 -18.17 -16.59 -21.60
CA PRO A 15 -17.92 -15.36 -20.86
C PRO A 15 -18.59 -14.14 -21.54
N ASN A 16 -18.88 -13.10 -20.75
CA ASN A 16 -19.44 -11.85 -21.26
C ASN A 16 -18.50 -11.11 -22.21
N LEU A 17 -17.20 -11.20 -21.97
CA LEU A 17 -16.15 -10.64 -22.82
C LEU A 17 -15.26 -11.77 -23.33
N ARG A 18 -15.17 -11.89 -24.66
CA ARG A 18 -14.45 -12.97 -25.34
C ARG A 18 -13.73 -12.44 -26.57
N PHE A 19 -12.62 -13.03 -26.93
CA PHE A 19 -11.97 -12.75 -28.19
C PHE A 19 -12.81 -13.25 -29.35
N PRO A 20 -13.03 -12.46 -30.43
CA PRO A 20 -13.99 -12.73 -31.46
C PRO A 20 -13.70 -13.99 -32.31
N GLU A 21 -12.45 -14.43 -32.36
CA GLU A 21 -12.01 -15.61 -33.06
C GLU A 21 -12.37 -16.93 -32.37
N PHE A 22 -12.77 -16.91 -31.09
CA PHE A 22 -13.18 -18.12 -30.36
C PHE A 22 -14.70 -18.26 -30.33
N GLN A 23 -15.15 -19.45 -30.63
CA GLN A 23 -16.57 -19.80 -30.69
C GLN A 23 -16.86 -21.04 -29.83
N GLY A 24 -18.16 -21.39 -29.69
CA GLY A 24 -18.58 -22.52 -28.89
C GLY A 24 -18.64 -22.25 -27.39
N GLU A 25 -19.17 -23.19 -26.66
CA GLU A 25 -19.35 -23.12 -25.21
C GLU A 25 -18.08 -23.56 -24.49
N TRP A 26 -17.85 -23.05 -23.28
CA TRP A 26 -16.80 -23.53 -22.38
C TRP A 26 -17.25 -24.84 -21.75
N GLU A 27 -16.31 -25.77 -21.57
CA GLU A 27 -16.53 -27.03 -20.89
C GLU A 27 -16.65 -26.83 -19.38
N LYS A 28 -17.74 -27.32 -18.79
CA LYS A 28 -17.95 -27.32 -17.36
C LYS A 28 -17.28 -28.55 -16.75
N THR A 29 -16.35 -28.33 -15.84
CA THR A 29 -15.51 -29.37 -15.23
C THR A 29 -15.21 -29.05 -13.77
N LYS A 30 -14.27 -29.75 -13.13
CA LYS A 30 -13.80 -29.49 -11.75
C LYS A 30 -12.29 -29.34 -11.72
N PHE A 31 -11.76 -28.67 -10.69
CA PHE A 31 -10.29 -28.58 -10.55
C PHE A 31 -9.61 -29.96 -10.52
N GLY A 32 -10.21 -30.97 -9.90
CA GLY A 32 -9.66 -32.33 -9.90
C GLY A 32 -9.58 -33.02 -11.26
N ASP A 33 -10.37 -32.56 -12.23
CA ASP A 33 -10.37 -33.10 -13.59
C ASP A 33 -9.28 -32.45 -14.45
N ILE A 34 -8.90 -31.18 -14.18
CA ILE A 34 -7.93 -30.40 -14.94
C ILE A 34 -6.55 -30.30 -14.29
N ALA A 35 -6.41 -30.66 -13.01
CA ALA A 35 -5.15 -30.63 -12.29
C ALA A 35 -5.06 -31.75 -11.23
N ILE A 36 -3.85 -32.18 -10.93
CA ILE A 36 -3.57 -33.03 -9.78
C ILE A 36 -3.41 -32.15 -8.55
N VAL A 37 -4.24 -32.37 -7.54
CA VAL A 37 -4.19 -31.60 -6.27
C VAL A 37 -3.28 -32.32 -5.28
N VAL A 38 -2.21 -31.65 -4.87
CA VAL A 38 -1.13 -32.18 -4.01
C VAL A 38 -1.03 -31.34 -2.75
N GLY A 39 -1.14 -31.98 -1.58
CA GLY A 39 -0.84 -31.38 -0.29
C GLY A 39 0.66 -31.33 -0.04
N GLY A 40 1.07 -30.41 0.82
CA GLY A 40 2.46 -30.29 1.26
C GLY A 40 2.74 -30.99 2.59
N GLY A 41 3.99 -30.91 3.05
CA GLY A 41 4.44 -31.49 4.31
C GLY A 41 5.64 -30.73 4.90
N THR A 42 5.88 -30.96 6.18
CA THR A 42 6.98 -30.32 6.91
C THR A 42 7.89 -31.43 7.47
N PRO A 43 9.18 -31.47 7.12
CA PRO A 43 10.15 -32.32 7.78
C PRO A 43 10.25 -31.97 9.27
N ASP A 44 10.69 -32.92 10.11
CA ASP A 44 10.92 -32.64 11.52
C ASP A 44 11.85 -31.44 11.68
N THR A 45 11.34 -30.42 12.37
CA THR A 45 12.04 -29.14 12.54
C THR A 45 13.21 -29.22 13.51
N LYS A 46 13.27 -30.24 14.34
CA LYS A 46 14.36 -30.48 15.31
C LYS A 46 15.56 -31.20 14.67
N THR A 47 15.39 -31.86 13.53
CA THR A 47 16.44 -32.60 12.83
C THR A 47 17.11 -31.69 11.81
N SER A 48 18.26 -31.12 12.17
CA SER A 48 18.99 -30.15 11.34
C SER A 48 19.38 -30.69 9.96
N GLN A 49 19.64 -31.99 9.84
CA GLN A 49 20.01 -32.68 8.59
C GLN A 49 18.91 -32.61 7.51
N TYR A 50 17.65 -32.37 7.90
CA TYR A 50 16.53 -32.27 6.96
C TYR A 50 16.41 -30.89 6.30
N TRP A 51 17.18 -29.92 6.79
CA TRP A 51 17.08 -28.50 6.38
C TRP A 51 18.35 -28.02 5.67
N ASN A 52 18.25 -26.84 5.04
CA ASN A 52 19.36 -26.15 4.36
C ASN A 52 19.97 -26.94 3.17
N GLY A 53 19.18 -27.81 2.53
CA GLY A 53 19.56 -28.50 1.31
C GLY A 53 19.28 -27.69 0.04
N ARG A 54 19.08 -28.36 -1.09
CA ARG A 54 18.89 -27.73 -2.41
C ARG A 54 17.43 -27.54 -2.79
N ILE A 55 16.50 -28.22 -2.11
CA ILE A 55 15.10 -28.24 -2.49
C ILE A 55 14.38 -27.07 -1.85
N GLN A 56 13.70 -26.26 -2.64
CA GLN A 56 12.89 -25.13 -2.17
C GLN A 56 11.71 -25.64 -1.33
N TRP A 57 11.42 -24.99 -0.21
CA TRP A 57 10.30 -25.32 0.67
C TRP A 57 9.53 -24.09 1.06
N PHE A 58 8.36 -23.89 0.43
CA PHE A 58 7.54 -22.68 0.58
C PHE A 58 6.55 -22.78 1.73
N THR A 59 6.28 -21.64 2.34
CA THR A 59 5.19 -21.39 3.29
C THR A 59 4.16 -20.42 2.71
N PRO A 60 2.90 -20.40 3.20
CA PRO A 60 1.86 -19.53 2.66
C PRO A 60 2.19 -18.02 2.68
N SER A 61 3.05 -17.56 3.58
CA SER A 61 3.48 -16.16 3.66
C SER A 61 4.41 -15.72 2.52
N GLU A 62 4.97 -16.67 1.77
CA GLU A 62 5.93 -16.41 0.70
C GLU A 62 5.28 -16.32 -0.69
N ILE A 63 3.98 -16.62 -0.79
CA ILE A 63 3.25 -16.65 -2.06
C ILE A 63 2.15 -15.57 -2.09
N GLY A 64 1.51 -15.38 -3.25
CA GLY A 64 0.37 -14.49 -3.45
C GLY A 64 0.75 -13.05 -3.81
N ARG A 65 1.92 -12.55 -3.39
CA ARG A 65 2.39 -11.20 -3.74
C ARG A 65 2.85 -11.11 -5.20
N ASN A 66 3.52 -12.15 -5.67
CA ASN A 66 4.04 -12.24 -7.03
C ASN A 66 3.42 -13.43 -7.74
N LYS A 67 3.15 -13.28 -9.05
CA LYS A 67 2.65 -14.36 -9.90
C LYS A 67 3.62 -15.54 -9.92
N TYR A 68 4.93 -15.27 -10.01
CA TYR A 68 5.98 -16.28 -10.05
C TYR A 68 6.85 -16.25 -8.80
N VAL A 69 7.23 -17.44 -8.31
CA VAL A 69 8.17 -17.62 -7.22
C VAL A 69 9.35 -18.52 -7.65
N TYR A 70 10.54 -18.17 -7.18
CA TYR A 70 11.80 -18.79 -7.58
C TYR A 70 12.53 -19.46 -6.41
N ASN A 71 12.65 -18.75 -5.30
CA ASN A 71 13.38 -19.19 -4.11
C ASN A 71 12.51 -19.02 -2.87
N SER A 72 12.59 -19.99 -2.00
CA SER A 72 11.99 -19.96 -0.67
C SER A 72 12.99 -19.46 0.38
N VAL A 73 12.49 -18.97 1.50
CA VAL A 73 13.32 -18.54 2.65
C VAL A 73 14.04 -19.74 3.27
N ARG A 74 13.39 -20.91 3.30
CA ARG A 74 13.95 -22.15 3.84
C ARG A 74 13.99 -23.21 2.75
N THR A 75 14.99 -24.09 2.85
CA THR A 75 15.15 -25.23 1.94
C THR A 75 15.23 -26.52 2.74
N ILE A 76 14.94 -27.66 2.09
CA ILE A 76 15.08 -28.99 2.67
C ILE A 76 16.12 -29.81 1.91
N SER A 77 16.67 -30.80 2.58
CA SER A 77 17.56 -31.78 1.99
C SER A 77 16.79 -32.92 1.32
N GLU A 78 17.48 -33.75 0.52
CA GLU A 78 16.91 -34.98 -0.02
C GLU A 78 16.43 -35.92 1.11
N GLU A 79 17.18 -35.98 2.21
CA GLU A 79 16.77 -36.75 3.37
C GLU A 79 15.50 -36.19 4.00
N GLY A 80 15.40 -34.85 4.16
CA GLY A 80 14.20 -34.18 4.64
C GLY A 80 12.98 -34.41 3.75
N LEU A 81 13.17 -34.45 2.42
CA LEU A 81 12.11 -34.83 1.48
C LEU A 81 11.68 -36.29 1.72
N ASN A 82 12.63 -37.23 1.77
CA ASN A 82 12.33 -38.64 1.88
C ASN A 82 11.76 -39.07 3.25
N LYS A 83 12.07 -38.32 4.32
CA LYS A 83 11.63 -38.57 5.70
C LYS A 83 10.40 -37.75 6.11
N SER A 84 9.72 -37.08 5.16
CA SER A 84 8.54 -36.27 5.44
C SER A 84 7.40 -36.58 4.47
N SER A 85 6.26 -35.96 4.73
CA SER A 85 5.10 -35.98 3.81
C SER A 85 5.20 -34.92 2.68
N ALA A 86 6.29 -34.14 2.63
CA ALA A 86 6.53 -33.20 1.55
C ALA A 86 6.59 -33.92 0.19
N LYS A 87 6.09 -33.28 -0.84
CA LYS A 87 6.08 -33.80 -2.21
C LYS A 87 6.84 -32.85 -3.11
N LEU A 88 7.71 -33.39 -3.94
CA LEU A 88 8.38 -32.59 -4.97
C LEU A 88 7.38 -32.22 -6.06
N LEU A 89 7.27 -30.94 -6.30
CA LEU A 89 6.34 -30.33 -7.26
C LEU A 89 7.13 -29.87 -8.49
N PRO A 90 6.70 -30.24 -9.71
CA PRO A 90 7.38 -29.84 -10.94
C PRO A 90 7.23 -28.34 -11.19
N ILE A 91 8.10 -27.81 -12.07
CA ILE A 91 8.01 -26.43 -12.55
C ILE A 91 6.64 -26.17 -13.21
N GLY A 92 6.06 -25.01 -12.95
CA GLY A 92 4.76 -24.61 -13.48
C GLY A 92 3.58 -25.05 -12.60
N THR A 93 3.84 -25.65 -11.44
CA THR A 93 2.78 -25.94 -10.45
C THR A 93 2.24 -24.66 -9.85
N ILE A 94 0.90 -24.59 -9.67
CA ILE A 94 0.27 -23.51 -8.95
C ILE A 94 0.28 -23.84 -7.44
N LEU A 95 1.08 -23.12 -6.68
CA LEU A 95 1.14 -23.23 -5.22
C LEU A 95 -0.07 -22.49 -4.66
N LEU A 96 -1.11 -23.21 -4.22
CA LEU A 96 -2.34 -22.65 -3.68
C LEU A 96 -2.36 -22.74 -2.16
N SER A 97 -2.41 -21.60 -1.48
CA SER A 97 -2.59 -21.56 -0.03
C SER A 97 -3.95 -22.10 0.39
N SER A 98 -3.94 -23.06 1.30
CA SER A 98 -5.14 -23.69 1.87
C SER A 98 -5.44 -23.26 3.31
N ARG A 99 -4.56 -22.49 3.96
CA ARG A 99 -4.70 -22.01 5.34
C ARG A 99 -4.36 -20.51 5.43
N ALA A 100 -4.91 -19.82 6.42
CA ALA A 100 -4.69 -18.41 6.73
C ALA A 100 -5.00 -17.45 5.56
N THR A 101 -4.42 -17.66 4.39
CA THR A 101 -4.58 -16.86 3.16
C THR A 101 -5.23 -17.69 2.06
N VAL A 102 -6.34 -18.36 2.36
CA VAL A 102 -7.03 -19.26 1.42
C VAL A 102 -7.28 -18.57 0.08
N GLY A 103 -6.87 -19.24 -1.00
CA GLY A 103 -7.04 -18.74 -2.36
C GLY A 103 -5.91 -17.85 -2.87
N GLU A 104 -4.92 -17.49 -2.04
CA GLU A 104 -3.66 -16.90 -2.54
C GLU A 104 -2.86 -17.96 -3.26
N CYS A 105 -2.25 -17.59 -4.41
CA CYS A 105 -1.46 -18.54 -5.18
C CYS A 105 -0.32 -17.89 -5.95
N SER A 106 0.66 -18.69 -6.31
CA SER A 106 1.78 -18.34 -7.20
C SER A 106 2.19 -19.55 -8.03
N ILE A 107 2.89 -19.30 -9.15
CA ILE A 107 3.44 -20.37 -10.02
C ILE A 107 4.91 -20.52 -9.70
N ASN A 108 5.38 -21.74 -9.38
CA ASN A 108 6.81 -22.01 -9.15
C ASN A 108 7.58 -22.02 -10.48
N LYS A 109 8.78 -21.46 -10.48
CA LYS A 109 9.73 -21.47 -11.60
C LYS A 109 10.94 -22.38 -11.36
N LYS A 110 10.96 -23.07 -10.24
CA LYS A 110 11.89 -24.15 -9.89
C LYS A 110 11.12 -25.30 -9.26
N GLU A 111 11.62 -26.51 -9.35
CA GLU A 111 11.10 -27.62 -8.55
C GLU A 111 11.13 -27.25 -7.07
N CYS A 112 10.07 -27.55 -6.35
CA CYS A 112 9.92 -27.14 -4.98
C CYS A 112 9.03 -28.08 -4.18
N THR A 113 9.00 -27.86 -2.89
CA THR A 113 8.08 -28.47 -1.95
C THR A 113 7.33 -27.38 -1.18
N THR A 114 6.27 -27.76 -0.47
CA THR A 114 5.49 -26.84 0.35
C THR A 114 5.21 -27.44 1.72
N ASN A 115 4.89 -26.60 2.70
CA ASN A 115 4.38 -27.09 3.97
C ASN A 115 2.91 -27.57 3.83
N GLN A 116 2.34 -28.09 4.91
CA GLN A 116 0.96 -28.59 4.96
C GLN A 116 -0.13 -27.51 4.74
N GLY A 117 0.21 -26.24 4.67
CA GLY A 117 -0.71 -25.14 4.40
C GLY A 117 -1.04 -24.93 2.93
N PHE A 118 -0.73 -25.92 2.07
CA PHE A 118 -0.99 -25.87 0.63
C PHE A 118 -1.85 -27.01 0.13
N GLN A 119 -2.59 -26.71 -0.93
CA GLN A 119 -3.23 -27.65 -1.84
C GLN A 119 -2.83 -27.25 -3.26
N SER A 120 -1.60 -27.61 -3.66
CA SER A 120 -1.00 -27.19 -4.94
C SER A 120 -1.65 -27.92 -6.12
N LEU A 121 -1.76 -27.23 -7.26
CA LEU A 121 -2.35 -27.78 -8.48
C LEU A 121 -1.26 -27.97 -9.54
N ILE A 122 -1.04 -29.21 -9.94
CA ILE A 122 -0.21 -29.58 -11.08
C ILE A 122 -1.14 -29.69 -12.30
N PRO A 123 -1.05 -28.77 -13.29
CA PRO A 123 -1.91 -28.81 -14.47
C PRO A 123 -1.73 -30.12 -15.24
N LYS A 124 -2.83 -30.68 -15.76
CA LYS A 124 -2.78 -31.81 -16.69
C LYS A 124 -2.45 -31.31 -18.12
N GLU A 125 -2.26 -32.26 -19.05
CA GLU A 125 -2.06 -31.95 -20.46
C GLU A 125 -3.17 -31.07 -21.01
N ASN A 126 -2.82 -30.16 -21.92
CA ASN A 126 -3.73 -29.19 -22.56
C ASN A 126 -4.41 -28.19 -21.60
N ILE A 127 -3.83 -28.02 -20.39
CA ILE A 127 -4.29 -27.02 -19.42
C ILE A 127 -3.17 -26.03 -19.14
N SER A 128 -3.42 -24.76 -19.40
CA SER A 128 -2.48 -23.65 -19.15
C SER A 128 -2.37 -23.36 -17.65
N ASN A 129 -1.17 -23.44 -17.10
CA ASN A 129 -0.90 -23.10 -15.70
C ASN A 129 -1.18 -21.62 -15.41
N GLU A 130 -0.89 -20.73 -16.35
CA GLU A 130 -1.19 -19.31 -16.23
C GLU A 130 -2.69 -19.04 -16.25
N PHE A 131 -3.46 -19.78 -17.06
CA PHE A 131 -4.91 -19.68 -17.05
C PHE A 131 -5.48 -20.15 -15.69
N ILE A 132 -5.00 -21.30 -15.15
CA ILE A 132 -5.42 -21.78 -13.82
C ILE A 132 -5.10 -20.74 -12.75
N TYR A 133 -3.94 -20.08 -12.81
CA TYR A 133 -3.58 -19.03 -11.87
C TYR A 133 -4.62 -17.90 -11.81
N TYR A 134 -5.11 -17.45 -12.96
CA TYR A 134 -6.18 -16.43 -13.01
C TYR A 134 -7.55 -17.00 -12.66
N LEU A 135 -7.85 -18.23 -13.07
CA LEU A 135 -9.09 -18.91 -12.72
C LEU A 135 -9.27 -19.05 -11.21
N ILE A 136 -8.21 -19.37 -10.46
CA ILE A 136 -8.22 -19.42 -8.99
C ILE A 136 -8.63 -18.08 -8.40
N GLN A 137 -8.13 -16.97 -8.93
CA GLN A 137 -8.49 -15.63 -8.43
C GLN A 137 -9.99 -15.37 -8.58
N THR A 138 -10.64 -15.84 -9.66
CA THR A 138 -12.09 -15.72 -9.83
C THR A 138 -12.88 -16.60 -8.86
N LYS A 139 -12.32 -17.75 -8.46
CA LYS A 139 -12.96 -18.74 -7.56
C LYS A 139 -12.59 -18.56 -6.08
N ARG A 140 -11.88 -17.47 -5.72
CA ARG A 140 -11.45 -17.24 -4.33
C ARG A 140 -12.61 -17.26 -3.32
N LYS A 141 -13.76 -16.69 -3.66
CA LYS A 141 -14.95 -16.71 -2.80
C LYS A 141 -15.47 -18.13 -2.59
N ASP A 142 -15.43 -18.98 -3.62
CA ASP A 142 -15.86 -20.38 -3.52
C ASP A 142 -14.89 -21.20 -2.68
N LEU A 143 -13.58 -20.97 -2.81
CA LEU A 143 -12.55 -21.58 -1.98
C LEU A 143 -12.76 -21.23 -0.49
N ILE A 144 -12.98 -19.96 -0.17
CA ILE A 144 -13.25 -19.49 1.19
C ILE A 144 -14.54 -20.10 1.73
N ARG A 145 -15.64 -20.12 0.95
CA ARG A 145 -16.93 -20.66 1.37
C ARG A 145 -16.88 -22.16 1.67
N LYS A 146 -16.00 -22.91 0.97
CA LYS A 146 -15.80 -24.35 1.17
C LYS A 146 -14.73 -24.68 2.22
N SER A 147 -14.12 -23.65 2.80
CA SER A 147 -13.20 -23.82 3.92
C SER A 147 -13.94 -24.09 5.22
N CYS A 148 -13.36 -24.90 6.08
CA CYS A 148 -13.86 -25.22 7.42
C CYS A 148 -12.96 -24.58 8.48
N GLY A 149 -13.49 -24.35 9.68
CA GLY A 149 -12.77 -23.82 10.84
C GLY A 149 -13.29 -22.47 11.30
N SER A 150 -13.51 -22.32 12.61
CA SER A 150 -13.99 -21.07 13.21
C SER A 150 -12.88 -20.06 13.49
N THR A 151 -11.68 -20.55 13.83
CA THR A 151 -10.52 -19.70 14.20
C THR A 151 -9.52 -19.61 13.03
N PHE A 152 -9.30 -20.71 12.31
CA PHE A 152 -8.42 -20.75 11.13
C PHE A 152 -9.14 -21.46 10.00
N LEU A 153 -9.45 -20.70 8.96
CA LEU A 153 -10.04 -21.27 7.75
C LEU A 153 -9.04 -22.17 7.06
N GLU A 154 -9.48 -23.39 6.72
CA GLU A 154 -8.71 -24.34 5.94
C GLU A 154 -9.60 -25.04 4.90
N ILE A 155 -9.11 -25.17 3.67
CA ILE A 155 -9.75 -25.96 2.62
C ILE A 155 -8.99 -27.26 2.39
N SER A 156 -9.72 -28.40 2.38
CA SER A 156 -9.13 -29.70 2.10
C SER A 156 -8.89 -29.93 0.61
N ALA A 157 -7.97 -30.85 0.29
CA ALA A 157 -7.73 -31.29 -1.11
C ALA A 157 -9.03 -31.77 -1.79
N ASN A 158 -9.89 -32.49 -1.06
CA ASN A 158 -11.15 -32.99 -1.62
C ASN A 158 -12.10 -31.86 -1.98
N GLU A 159 -12.20 -30.82 -1.18
CA GLU A 159 -13.04 -29.66 -1.49
C GLU A 159 -12.46 -28.83 -2.63
N VAL A 160 -11.12 -28.67 -2.73
CA VAL A 160 -10.48 -28.04 -3.90
C VAL A 160 -10.82 -28.84 -5.18
N ARG A 161 -10.69 -30.18 -5.17
CA ARG A 161 -11.02 -31.01 -6.35
C ARG A 161 -12.46 -30.86 -6.81
N LYS A 162 -13.41 -30.64 -5.90
CA LYS A 162 -14.85 -30.52 -6.19
C LYS A 162 -15.28 -29.16 -6.70
N ILE A 163 -14.43 -28.14 -6.69
CA ILE A 163 -14.79 -26.80 -7.18
C ILE A 163 -15.05 -26.90 -8.67
N VAL A 164 -16.26 -26.47 -9.05
CA VAL A 164 -16.68 -26.42 -10.44
C VAL A 164 -16.11 -25.20 -11.12
N VAL A 165 -15.54 -25.43 -12.29
CA VAL A 165 -14.94 -24.40 -13.15
C VAL A 165 -15.40 -24.61 -14.59
N SER A 166 -15.25 -23.59 -15.41
CA SER A 166 -15.47 -23.71 -16.86
C SER A 166 -14.16 -23.35 -17.57
N ILE A 167 -13.78 -24.13 -18.57
CA ILE A 167 -12.54 -23.94 -19.31
C ILE A 167 -12.80 -23.92 -20.82
N PRO A 168 -12.10 -23.04 -21.57
CA PRO A 168 -12.10 -23.04 -23.03
C PRO A 168 -11.01 -23.98 -23.59
N THR A 169 -10.85 -23.97 -24.90
CA THR A 169 -9.72 -24.61 -25.58
C THR A 169 -8.38 -24.05 -25.11
N ILE A 170 -7.30 -24.84 -25.18
CA ILE A 170 -5.95 -24.41 -24.74
C ILE A 170 -5.51 -23.11 -25.43
N LYS A 171 -5.80 -22.91 -26.70
CA LYS A 171 -5.46 -21.68 -27.45
C LYS A 171 -6.15 -20.44 -26.85
N GLU A 172 -7.40 -20.57 -26.41
CA GLU A 172 -8.13 -19.49 -25.76
C GLU A 172 -7.63 -19.27 -24.33
N GLN A 173 -7.34 -20.35 -23.57
CA GLN A 173 -6.73 -20.26 -22.24
C GLN A 173 -5.42 -19.42 -22.30
N ASP A 174 -4.52 -19.76 -23.22
CA ASP A 174 -3.25 -19.07 -23.38
C ASP A 174 -3.42 -17.61 -23.78
N LYS A 175 -4.39 -17.31 -24.65
CA LYS A 175 -4.64 -15.92 -25.07
C LYS A 175 -5.19 -15.06 -23.93
N ILE A 176 -6.12 -15.60 -23.13
CA ILE A 176 -6.64 -14.92 -21.93
C ILE A 176 -5.52 -14.72 -20.92
N ALA A 177 -4.75 -15.76 -20.63
CA ALA A 177 -3.63 -15.71 -19.69
C ALA A 177 -2.58 -14.68 -20.11
N LYS A 178 -2.23 -14.64 -21.42
CA LYS A 178 -1.28 -13.66 -21.96
C LYS A 178 -1.77 -12.23 -21.79
N LEU A 179 -3.05 -11.94 -22.09
CA LEU A 179 -3.63 -10.60 -21.90
C LEU A 179 -3.52 -10.15 -20.44
N LEU A 180 -3.92 -11.01 -19.51
CA LEU A 180 -3.88 -10.70 -18.08
C LEU A 180 -2.44 -10.60 -17.55
N SER A 181 -1.51 -11.41 -18.08
CA SER A 181 -0.09 -11.34 -17.74
C SER A 181 0.54 -10.00 -18.17
N LEU A 182 0.25 -9.54 -19.39
CA LEU A 182 0.71 -8.22 -19.86
C LEU A 182 0.15 -7.08 -18.99
N LEU A 183 -1.06 -7.22 -18.50
CA LEU A 183 -1.66 -6.24 -17.57
C LEU A 183 -0.99 -6.29 -16.20
N ASP A 184 -0.64 -7.48 -15.69
CA ASP A 184 0.13 -7.62 -14.45
C ASP A 184 1.52 -6.99 -14.55
N GLU A 185 2.23 -7.19 -15.67
CA GLU A 185 3.52 -6.56 -15.94
C GLU A 185 3.40 -5.02 -15.98
N ARG A 186 2.32 -4.50 -16.59
CA ARG A 186 2.05 -3.06 -16.62
C ARG A 186 1.79 -2.50 -15.23
N ILE A 187 1.00 -3.22 -14.40
CA ILE A 187 0.75 -2.87 -12.99
C ILE A 187 2.07 -2.87 -12.20
N ALA A 188 2.90 -3.89 -12.34
CA ALA A 188 4.18 -3.99 -11.66
C ALA A 188 5.12 -2.84 -12.05
N THR A 189 5.20 -2.52 -13.35
CA THR A 189 5.98 -1.39 -13.86
C THR A 189 5.48 -0.05 -13.30
N GLN A 190 4.15 0.13 -13.28
CA GLN A 190 3.53 1.35 -12.74
C GLN A 190 3.82 1.52 -11.24
N ASN A 191 3.74 0.45 -10.46
CA ASN A 191 4.09 0.48 -9.04
C ASN A 191 5.55 0.85 -8.81
N LYS A 192 6.46 0.36 -9.65
CA LYS A 192 7.88 0.74 -9.58
C LYS A 192 8.09 2.22 -9.89
N ILE A 193 7.42 2.75 -10.92
CA ILE A 193 7.46 4.20 -11.23
C ILE A 193 7.00 5.04 -10.03
N ILE A 194 5.91 4.65 -9.37
CA ILE A 194 5.41 5.34 -8.16
C ILE A 194 6.45 5.31 -7.05
N GLU A 195 7.06 4.15 -6.78
CA GLU A 195 8.10 3.99 -5.77
C GLU A 195 9.34 4.84 -6.09
N ASP A 196 9.79 4.84 -7.34
CA ASP A 196 10.95 5.62 -7.78
C ASP A 196 10.69 7.14 -7.67
N LEU A 197 9.47 7.61 -8.01
CA LEU A 197 9.07 9.01 -7.82
C LEU A 197 9.06 9.42 -6.34
N LYS A 198 8.55 8.57 -5.44
CA LYS A 198 8.60 8.80 -3.99
C LYS A 198 10.02 8.90 -3.47
N LYS A 199 10.89 7.98 -3.87
CA LYS A 199 12.32 7.99 -3.49
C LYS A 199 13.02 9.24 -4.01
N LEU A 200 12.76 9.61 -5.27
CA LEU A 200 13.32 10.83 -5.89
C LEU A 200 12.89 12.08 -5.11
N LYS A 201 11.58 12.22 -4.83
CA LYS A 201 11.06 13.34 -4.05
C LYS A 201 11.73 13.45 -2.69
N SER A 202 11.79 12.36 -1.93
CA SER A 202 12.42 12.33 -0.62
C SER A 202 13.92 12.68 -0.68
N ALA A 203 14.65 12.17 -1.67
CA ALA A 203 16.06 12.46 -1.84
C ALA A 203 16.32 13.94 -2.20
N ILE A 204 15.46 14.55 -3.01
CA ILE A 204 15.55 15.98 -3.34
C ILE A 204 15.25 16.82 -2.09
N ILE A 205 14.16 16.52 -1.36
CA ILE A 205 13.79 17.20 -0.12
C ILE A 205 14.97 17.22 0.85
N GLU A 206 15.64 16.09 1.08
CA GLU A 206 16.77 16.04 2.00
C GLU A 206 18.01 16.82 1.52
N LYS A 207 18.13 17.12 0.22
CA LYS A 207 19.30 17.83 -0.33
C LYS A 207 19.08 19.32 -0.51
N VAL A 208 17.86 19.79 -0.81
CA VAL A 208 17.61 21.21 -1.12
C VAL A 208 17.28 22.05 0.09
N PHE A 209 16.85 21.44 1.20
CA PHE A 209 16.60 22.17 2.44
C PHE A 209 17.84 22.25 3.32
N CYS A 210 17.97 23.35 4.08
CA CYS A 210 19.12 23.64 4.93
C CYS A 210 18.76 23.50 6.41
N SER A 211 19.61 22.82 7.18
CA SER A 211 19.52 22.82 8.64
C SER A 211 19.96 24.16 9.23
N PRO A 212 19.40 24.60 10.38
CA PRO A 212 19.76 25.87 11.01
C PRO A 212 21.24 26.04 11.32
N ASN A 213 21.95 24.94 11.60
CA ASN A 213 23.37 24.92 11.96
C ASN A 213 24.33 24.81 10.75
N LYS A 214 23.80 24.74 9.51
CA LYS A 214 24.61 24.67 8.28
C LYS A 214 24.51 25.97 7.49
N LYS A 215 25.57 26.34 6.78
CA LYS A 215 25.61 27.55 5.97
C LYS A 215 24.78 27.42 4.68
N ASN A 216 24.84 26.25 4.03
CA ASN A 216 24.14 25.97 2.75
C ASN A 216 23.51 24.57 2.79
N PRO A 217 22.46 24.31 1.98
CA PRO A 217 21.97 22.98 1.70
C PRO A 217 23.01 22.15 0.93
N MET A 218 22.76 20.86 0.75
CA MET A 218 23.66 19.99 -0.05
C MET A 218 23.60 20.30 -1.54
N CYS A 219 22.45 20.73 -2.03
CA CYS A 219 22.22 21.12 -3.41
C CYS A 219 21.40 22.41 -3.45
N ARG A 220 21.71 23.29 -4.42
CA ARG A 220 20.92 24.49 -4.73
C ARG A 220 20.46 24.48 -6.17
N ILE A 221 19.41 25.21 -6.47
CA ILE A 221 18.99 25.45 -7.84
C ILE A 221 20.00 26.39 -8.49
N GLU A 222 20.39 26.09 -9.71
CA GLU A 222 21.30 26.92 -10.50
C GLU A 222 20.74 28.34 -10.67
N GLY A 223 21.62 29.35 -10.61
CA GLY A 223 21.25 30.77 -10.71
C GLY A 223 20.94 31.45 -9.39
N PHE A 224 20.91 30.74 -8.26
CA PHE A 224 20.73 31.32 -6.94
C PHE A 224 22.01 31.26 -6.10
N GLU A 225 22.62 32.40 -5.85
CA GLU A 225 23.89 32.51 -5.10
C GLU A 225 23.74 33.28 -3.76
N GLN A 226 22.60 33.95 -3.53
CA GLN A 226 22.34 34.75 -2.36
C GLN A 226 22.47 33.91 -1.07
N ALA A 227 23.04 34.49 -0.01
CA ALA A 227 23.15 33.82 1.27
C ALA A 227 21.76 33.51 1.86
N LEU A 228 21.65 32.33 2.50
CA LEU A 228 20.42 31.98 3.22
C LEU A 228 20.31 32.83 4.50
N SER A 229 19.13 33.36 4.76
CA SER A 229 18.79 34.11 5.98
C SER A 229 18.31 33.17 7.09
N THR A 230 18.61 33.52 8.33
CA THR A 230 18.15 32.79 9.51
C THR A 230 16.95 33.53 10.10
N TYR A 231 15.85 32.82 10.28
CA TYR A 231 14.61 33.32 10.85
C TYR A 231 14.25 32.52 12.09
N LYS A 232 13.64 33.15 13.09
CA LYS A 232 12.85 32.45 14.09
C LYS A 232 11.50 32.09 13.49
N MET A 233 10.89 31.02 14.03
CA MET A 233 9.51 30.66 13.62
C MET A 233 8.55 31.84 13.79
N SER A 234 8.71 32.65 14.84
CA SER A 234 7.94 33.87 15.09
C SER A 234 8.10 34.98 14.05
N ASP A 235 9.21 34.99 13.29
CA ASP A 235 9.46 36.05 12.31
C ASP A 235 8.59 35.87 11.06
N PHE A 236 8.27 34.62 10.71
CA PHE A 236 7.51 34.29 9.51
C PHE A 236 6.16 33.62 9.78
N SER A 237 5.79 33.39 11.04
CA SER A 237 4.52 32.79 11.40
C SER A 237 3.88 33.43 12.63
N SER A 238 2.58 33.28 12.75
CA SER A 238 1.83 33.70 13.93
C SER A 238 0.88 32.58 14.38
N ARG A 239 0.73 32.47 15.71
CA ARG A 239 -0.14 31.47 16.32
C ARG A 239 -1.59 31.68 15.95
N ILE A 240 -2.30 30.59 15.69
CA ILE A 240 -3.75 30.55 15.60
C ILE A 240 -4.29 30.15 16.97
N ALA A 241 -5.08 31.03 17.57
CA ALA A 241 -5.78 30.79 18.84
C ALA A 241 -7.31 30.96 18.70
N THR A 242 -7.78 31.20 17.47
CA THR A 242 -9.21 31.35 17.15
C THR A 242 -9.93 30.07 17.50
N LYS A 243 -10.97 30.19 18.33
CA LYS A 243 -11.82 29.06 18.73
C LYS A 243 -13.02 28.92 17.81
N ASN A 244 -13.50 27.69 17.70
CA ASN A 244 -14.74 27.35 17.00
C ASN A 244 -15.98 27.83 17.80
N LYS A 245 -16.09 29.14 18.00
CA LYS A 245 -17.24 29.73 18.71
C LYS A 245 -18.52 29.39 17.95
N ASP A 246 -19.58 29.14 18.71
CA ASP A 246 -20.91 28.83 18.18
C ASP A 246 -20.98 27.53 17.35
N SER A 247 -19.96 26.63 17.49
CA SER A 247 -19.88 25.35 16.76
C SER A 247 -20.10 25.47 15.25
N LYS A 248 -19.55 26.53 14.64
CA LYS A 248 -19.73 26.83 13.21
C LYS A 248 -19.16 25.74 12.29
N CYS A 249 -18.06 25.11 12.69
CA CYS A 249 -17.44 24.01 11.96
C CYS A 249 -17.57 22.71 12.77
N SER A 250 -18.09 21.67 12.12
CA SER A 250 -18.23 20.33 12.70
C SER A 250 -17.17 19.35 12.20
N LEU A 251 -16.34 19.73 11.22
CA LEU A 251 -15.30 18.88 10.66
C LEU A 251 -14.11 18.80 11.62
N VAL A 252 -14.02 17.70 12.36
CA VAL A 252 -12.85 17.44 13.23
C VAL A 252 -11.71 16.85 12.43
N LEU A 253 -10.56 17.50 12.51
CA LEU A 253 -9.33 17.09 11.84
C LEU A 253 -8.36 16.39 12.80
N THR A 254 -7.51 15.57 12.21
CA THR A 254 -6.32 15.00 12.87
C THR A 254 -5.13 15.05 11.90
N ILE A 255 -3.91 15.10 12.44
CA ILE A 255 -2.70 14.92 11.62
C ILE A 255 -2.41 13.42 11.50
N ALA A 256 -2.64 12.89 10.30
CA ALA A 256 -2.08 11.62 9.87
C ALA A 256 -0.76 11.93 9.18
N ALA A 257 0.38 11.55 9.79
CA ALA A 257 1.70 12.03 9.37
C ALA A 257 2.01 11.78 7.89
N GLN A 258 1.48 10.68 7.31
CA GLN A 258 1.63 10.33 5.89
C GLN A 258 0.57 10.97 4.98
N TYR A 259 -0.61 11.34 5.50
CA TYR A 259 -1.76 11.78 4.70
C TYR A 259 -2.13 13.25 4.90
N GLY A 260 -1.44 13.96 5.81
CA GLY A 260 -1.72 15.35 6.11
C GLY A 260 -2.81 15.55 7.17
N LEU A 261 -3.52 16.68 7.08
CA LEU A 261 -4.71 16.97 7.88
C LEU A 261 -5.93 16.29 7.24
N VAL A 262 -6.48 15.31 7.92
CA VAL A 262 -7.57 14.46 7.45
C VAL A 262 -8.75 14.47 8.41
N ASN A 263 -9.95 14.13 7.94
CA ASN A 263 -11.13 13.94 8.78
C ASN A 263 -10.85 12.82 9.81
N GLN A 264 -10.96 13.15 11.08
CA GLN A 264 -10.65 12.27 12.20
C GLN A 264 -11.57 11.03 12.24
N GLU A 265 -12.85 11.22 12.04
CA GLU A 265 -13.84 10.14 12.08
C GLU A 265 -13.59 9.12 10.96
N SER A 266 -13.38 9.61 9.73
CA SER A 266 -13.07 8.75 8.59
C SER A 266 -11.75 8.01 8.75
N PHE A 267 -10.75 8.62 9.41
CA PHE A 267 -9.43 8.02 9.61
C PHE A 267 -9.44 6.91 10.67
N PHE A 268 -10.16 7.10 11.77
CA PHE A 268 -10.21 6.12 12.88
C PHE A 268 -11.42 5.17 12.81
N ASN A 269 -12.34 5.34 11.85
CA ASN A 269 -13.63 4.65 11.77
C ASN A 269 -14.45 4.74 13.06
N LYS A 270 -14.28 5.80 13.82
CA LYS A 270 -15.02 6.11 15.07
C LYS A 270 -14.90 7.59 15.42
N SER A 271 -15.90 8.14 16.10
CA SER A 271 -15.78 9.44 16.73
C SER A 271 -14.84 9.35 17.94
N VAL A 272 -13.79 10.19 17.95
CA VAL A 272 -12.80 10.29 19.05
C VAL A 272 -12.89 11.65 19.73
N ALA A 273 -13.45 12.65 19.02
CA ALA A 273 -13.59 14.00 19.51
C ALA A 273 -14.71 14.11 20.57
N SER A 274 -14.60 15.12 21.41
CA SER A 274 -15.70 15.52 22.30
C SER A 274 -16.89 16.05 21.50
N ASP A 275 -18.10 15.84 21.99
CA ASP A 275 -19.32 16.42 21.41
C ASP A 275 -19.29 17.95 21.39
N ASN A 276 -18.59 18.57 22.35
CA ASN A 276 -18.39 20.01 22.41
C ASN A 276 -17.10 20.41 21.72
N LEU A 277 -17.22 20.99 20.52
CA LEU A 277 -16.12 21.46 19.69
C LEU A 277 -15.79 22.96 19.87
N THR A 278 -16.49 23.70 20.73
CA THR A 278 -16.30 25.15 20.91
C THR A 278 -14.91 25.53 21.44
N GLY A 279 -14.27 24.60 22.17
CA GLY A 279 -12.92 24.75 22.68
C GLY A 279 -11.80 24.45 21.68
N TYR A 280 -12.11 23.90 20.51
CA TYR A 280 -11.14 23.53 19.47
C TYR A 280 -10.67 24.77 18.69
N TYR A 281 -9.47 24.69 18.10
CA TYR A 281 -8.99 25.72 17.18
C TYR A 281 -9.64 25.56 15.82
N LEU A 282 -10.12 26.68 15.23
CA LEU A 282 -10.62 26.72 13.85
C LEU A 282 -9.43 27.05 12.92
N LEU A 283 -9.21 26.18 11.95
CA LEU A 283 -8.21 26.35 10.90
C LEU A 283 -8.89 26.55 9.56
N HIS A 284 -8.26 27.36 8.72
CA HIS A 284 -8.62 27.56 7.33
C HIS A 284 -7.57 26.98 6.39
N LYS A 285 -7.98 26.74 5.15
CA LYS A 285 -7.10 26.25 4.09
C LYS A 285 -5.83 27.08 3.97
N GLY A 286 -4.68 26.39 3.84
CA GLY A 286 -3.36 27.01 3.79
C GLY A 286 -2.70 27.19 5.17
N GLU A 287 -3.45 27.07 6.26
CA GLU A 287 -2.90 27.16 7.62
C GLU A 287 -2.29 25.82 8.08
N PHE A 288 -1.35 25.90 9.01
CA PHE A 288 -0.52 24.78 9.46
C PHE A 288 -0.85 24.34 10.88
N ALA A 289 -0.62 23.06 11.13
CA ALA A 289 -0.65 22.53 12.50
C ALA A 289 0.53 21.59 12.75
N TYR A 290 1.10 21.66 13.95
CA TYR A 290 2.14 20.78 14.45
C TYR A 290 1.57 19.82 15.50
N ASN A 291 1.74 18.52 15.27
CA ASN A 291 1.47 17.47 16.23
C ASN A 291 2.74 17.11 16.98
N ARG A 292 2.77 17.34 18.28
CA ARG A 292 3.89 17.00 19.17
C ARG A 292 4.01 15.51 19.52
N SER A 293 3.03 14.69 19.11
CA SER A 293 3.09 13.25 19.33
C SER A 293 4.10 12.61 18.39
N TYR A 294 5.00 11.81 18.92
CA TYR A 294 5.88 11.01 18.09
C TYR A 294 5.21 9.70 17.65
N SER A 295 5.58 9.23 16.48
CA SER A 295 5.14 7.95 15.93
C SER A 295 6.26 7.34 15.07
N ALA A 296 6.11 6.08 14.67
CA ALA A 296 7.11 5.40 13.85
C ALA A 296 7.47 6.22 12.60
N GLY A 297 8.74 6.58 12.46
CA GLY A 297 9.24 7.44 11.38
C GLY A 297 9.03 8.95 11.56
N TYR A 298 8.44 9.39 12.69
CA TYR A 298 8.18 10.80 13.03
C TYR A 298 8.56 11.09 14.47
N ASP A 299 9.84 10.92 14.80
CA ASP A 299 10.37 11.05 16.16
C ASP A 299 10.22 12.45 16.74
N TRP A 300 10.10 13.47 15.90
CA TRP A 300 9.92 14.87 16.28
C TRP A 300 8.49 15.38 16.03
N GLY A 301 7.53 14.44 15.87
CA GLY A 301 6.17 14.79 15.49
C GLY A 301 6.04 15.17 14.02
N ALA A 302 4.92 15.77 13.63
CA ALA A 302 4.65 16.14 12.25
C ALA A 302 3.99 17.52 12.14
N VAL A 303 4.44 18.30 11.17
CA VAL A 303 3.79 19.56 10.77
C VAL A 303 3.10 19.34 9.44
N LYS A 304 1.83 19.73 9.35
CA LYS A 304 1.03 19.59 8.11
C LYS A 304 0.20 20.84 7.87
N ARG A 305 0.00 21.17 6.58
CA ARG A 305 -0.87 22.23 6.09
C ARG A 305 -2.26 21.69 5.79
N LEU A 306 -3.27 22.49 6.01
CA LEU A 306 -4.65 22.17 5.63
C LEU A 306 -4.84 22.42 4.12
N ASP A 307 -4.82 21.34 3.33
CA ASP A 307 -4.91 21.42 1.86
C ASP A 307 -6.26 20.93 1.32
N ASN A 308 -6.88 19.93 1.98
CA ASN A 308 -8.02 19.19 1.42
C ASN A 308 -9.39 19.72 1.81
N TYR A 309 -9.47 20.65 2.77
CA TYR A 309 -10.72 21.21 3.27
C TYR A 309 -10.58 22.73 3.38
N ASP A 310 -11.68 23.46 3.18
CA ASP A 310 -11.66 24.92 3.28
C ASP A 310 -11.49 25.38 4.73
N GLU A 311 -12.09 24.64 5.68
CA GLU A 311 -11.92 24.83 7.11
C GLU A 311 -12.06 23.52 7.89
N GLY A 312 -11.60 23.49 9.13
CA GLY A 312 -11.77 22.38 10.04
C GLY A 312 -11.29 22.70 11.45
N VAL A 313 -11.65 21.88 12.42
CA VAL A 313 -11.31 22.12 13.83
C VAL A 313 -10.29 21.11 14.33
N LEU A 314 -9.33 21.61 15.14
CA LEU A 314 -8.29 20.80 15.78
C LEU A 314 -8.28 20.98 17.29
N SER A 315 -7.97 19.89 17.99
CA SER A 315 -7.74 19.91 19.44
C SER A 315 -6.65 20.91 19.83
N THR A 316 -6.74 21.49 21.02
CA THR A 316 -5.73 22.39 21.59
C THR A 316 -4.39 21.74 21.90
N LEU A 317 -4.28 20.43 21.73
CA LEU A 317 -3.01 19.69 21.80
C LEU A 317 -2.06 20.04 20.65
N TYR A 318 -2.61 20.49 19.52
CA TYR A 318 -1.81 20.90 18.37
C TYR A 318 -1.37 22.36 18.50
N ILE A 319 -0.20 22.68 17.94
CA ILE A 319 0.24 24.06 17.75
C ILE A 319 -0.18 24.49 16.34
N CYS A 320 -1.18 25.36 16.25
CA CYS A 320 -1.72 25.86 14.99
C CYS A 320 -1.14 27.23 14.67
N PHE A 321 -0.76 27.45 13.41
CA PHE A 321 -0.16 28.72 12.97
C PHE A 321 -0.45 29.03 11.51
N LYS A 322 -0.45 30.32 11.20
CA LYS A 322 -0.46 30.85 9.85
C LYS A 322 0.87 31.52 9.53
N ILE A 323 1.20 31.62 8.26
CA ILE A 323 2.49 32.15 7.80
C ILE A 323 2.35 33.54 7.20
N ASN A 324 3.49 34.22 7.13
CA ASN A 324 3.67 35.46 6.38
C ASN A 324 4.27 35.12 5.01
N GLU A 325 3.44 35.11 3.97
CA GLU A 325 3.85 34.71 2.61
C GLU A 325 4.81 35.70 1.92
N THR A 326 5.08 36.86 2.54
CA THR A 326 6.13 37.77 2.07
C THR A 326 7.54 37.30 2.44
N ILE A 327 7.66 36.40 3.43
CA ILE A 327 8.93 35.88 3.95
C ILE A 327 9.13 34.41 3.53
N VAL A 328 8.07 33.61 3.60
CA VAL A 328 8.15 32.18 3.30
C VAL A 328 6.99 31.74 2.39
N ASP A 329 7.34 31.06 1.30
CA ASP A 329 6.36 30.45 0.40
C ASP A 329 5.67 29.27 1.06
N SER A 330 4.35 29.18 0.95
CA SER A 330 3.53 28.17 1.62
C SER A 330 3.84 26.74 1.16
N ASP A 331 4.04 26.50 -0.12
CA ASP A 331 4.39 25.20 -0.66
C ASP A 331 5.82 24.79 -0.27
N TYR A 332 6.76 25.75 -0.34
CA TYR A 332 8.12 25.55 0.13
C TYR A 332 8.15 25.09 1.59
N LEU A 333 7.40 25.79 2.46
CA LEU A 333 7.34 25.46 3.88
C LEU A 333 6.71 24.10 4.15
N ALA A 334 5.65 23.74 3.40
CA ALA A 334 5.05 22.42 3.50
C ALA A 334 6.07 21.30 3.21
N TYR A 335 6.88 21.44 2.15
CA TYR A 335 7.97 20.48 1.86
C TYR A 335 9.14 20.56 2.83
N TYR A 336 9.47 21.75 3.34
CA TYR A 336 10.49 21.89 4.38
C TYR A 336 10.18 21.06 5.61
N PHE A 337 8.92 21.02 6.03
CA PHE A 337 8.47 20.21 7.14
C PHE A 337 8.34 18.70 6.82
N GLU A 338 8.44 18.31 5.56
CA GLU A 338 8.63 16.89 5.17
C GLU A 338 10.09 16.45 5.30
N SER A 339 11.06 17.39 5.37
CA SER A 339 12.48 17.09 5.57
C SER A 339 12.82 16.84 7.03
N THR A 340 14.03 16.34 7.29
CA THR A 340 14.59 16.23 8.65
C THR A 340 15.28 17.52 9.14
N LYS A 341 15.34 18.56 8.29
CA LYS A 341 16.20 19.75 8.57
C LYS A 341 15.70 20.62 9.72
N TRP A 342 14.40 20.68 9.96
CA TRP A 342 13.81 21.43 11.08
C TRP A 342 13.91 20.70 12.43
N HIS A 343 14.18 19.40 12.43
CA HIS A 343 14.30 18.59 13.65
C HIS A 343 15.39 19.11 14.58
N ARG A 344 16.48 19.68 14.03
CA ARG A 344 17.57 20.24 14.83
C ARG A 344 17.11 21.39 15.71
N GLY A 345 16.26 22.27 15.20
CA GLY A 345 15.68 23.36 15.98
C GLY A 345 14.87 22.88 17.19
N LEU A 346 14.18 21.74 17.05
CA LEU A 346 13.44 21.10 18.14
C LEU A 346 14.37 20.38 19.13
N SER A 347 15.40 19.67 18.63
CA SER A 347 16.33 18.94 19.49
C SER A 347 17.11 19.87 20.43
N ASP A 348 17.36 21.11 20.00
CA ASP A 348 18.10 22.13 20.80
C ASP A 348 17.24 22.66 21.95
N ILE A 349 15.91 22.56 21.89
CA ILE A 349 14.97 23.06 22.90
C ILE A 349 14.28 21.93 23.70
N ALA A 350 14.23 20.73 23.17
CA ALA A 350 13.71 19.57 23.88
C ALA A 350 14.74 19.08 24.89
N GLY A 351 14.61 19.47 26.17
CA GLY A 351 15.49 19.05 27.25
C GLY A 351 15.54 17.53 27.47
N GLU A 352 16.56 17.04 28.16
CA GLU A 352 16.65 15.66 28.64
C GLU A 352 15.41 15.29 29.47
N GLY A 353 14.75 14.18 29.13
CA GLY A 353 13.46 13.76 29.73
C GLY A 353 12.19 14.15 28.93
N ALA A 354 12.38 14.63 27.73
CA ALA A 354 11.35 15.22 26.86
C ALA A 354 10.23 14.27 26.40
N ARG A 355 10.17 13.01 26.83
CA ARG A 355 9.21 12.01 26.36
C ARG A 355 8.37 11.47 27.51
N ASN A 356 7.34 12.21 27.90
CA ASN A 356 6.31 11.69 28.78
C ASN A 356 5.07 11.29 27.96
N HIS A 357 4.63 10.04 28.08
CA HIS A 357 3.40 9.51 27.49
C HIS A 357 3.23 9.72 25.97
N GLY A 358 4.32 9.68 25.18
CA GLY A 358 4.23 9.82 23.73
C GLY A 358 4.17 11.25 23.21
N LEU A 359 4.28 12.27 24.06
CA LEU A 359 4.31 13.69 23.67
C LEU A 359 5.70 14.29 23.89
N LEU A 360 6.16 15.08 22.93
CA LEU A 360 7.34 15.92 23.08
C LEU A 360 7.02 17.10 24.01
N ASN A 361 7.88 17.32 25.02
CA ASN A 361 7.75 18.46 25.93
C ASN A 361 8.35 19.72 25.26
N VAL A 362 7.62 20.26 24.29
CA VAL A 362 7.97 21.50 23.58
C VAL A 362 6.92 22.54 23.95
N SER A 363 7.34 23.59 24.65
CA SER A 363 6.44 24.69 24.95
C SER A 363 6.09 25.46 23.66
N MET A 364 4.99 26.19 23.70
CA MET A 364 4.60 27.04 22.58
C MET A 364 5.61 28.15 22.31
N ALA A 365 6.13 28.77 23.36
CA ALA A 365 7.14 29.82 23.25
C ALA A 365 8.44 29.27 22.62
N ASP A 366 8.89 28.11 23.05
CA ASP A 366 10.09 27.49 22.51
C ASP A 366 9.91 27.12 21.04
N TYR A 367 8.74 26.56 20.64
CA TYR A 367 8.44 26.25 19.25
C TYR A 367 8.56 27.49 18.35
N PHE A 368 7.97 28.64 18.76
CA PHE A 368 8.06 29.87 17.99
C PHE A 368 9.45 30.54 18.05
N ASN A 369 10.33 30.15 18.94
CA ASN A 369 11.74 30.56 18.99
C ASN A 369 12.68 29.65 18.20
N THR A 370 12.20 28.52 17.63
CA THR A 370 13.04 27.66 16.79
C THR A 370 13.62 28.42 15.62
N LYS A 371 14.88 28.14 15.28
CA LYS A 371 15.57 28.79 14.16
C LYS A 371 15.45 27.97 12.89
N HIS A 372 15.25 28.65 11.76
CA HIS A 372 15.12 28.07 10.44
C HIS A 372 15.98 28.87 9.46
N ARG A 373 16.48 28.21 8.40
CA ARG A 373 17.28 28.88 7.35
C ARG A 373 16.59 28.73 6.03
N PHE A 374 16.30 29.88 5.39
CA PHE A 374 15.62 29.93 4.12
C PHE A 374 16.40 30.78 3.11
N PRO A 375 16.35 30.41 1.82
CA PRO A 375 16.82 31.25 0.72
C PRO A 375 15.84 32.40 0.46
N VAL A 376 16.17 33.24 -0.48
CA VAL A 376 15.27 34.30 -0.99
C VAL A 376 13.97 33.70 -1.53
N ILE A 377 12.88 34.49 -1.49
CA ILE A 377 11.53 33.99 -1.82
C ILE A 377 11.44 33.42 -3.25
N GLU A 378 12.21 33.94 -4.18
CA GLU A 378 12.25 33.46 -5.58
C GLU A 378 12.82 32.04 -5.65
N GLU A 379 13.88 31.72 -4.89
CA GLU A 379 14.44 30.38 -4.81
C GLU A 379 13.49 29.42 -4.09
N GLN A 380 12.80 29.88 -3.02
CA GLN A 380 11.77 29.09 -2.37
C GLN A 380 10.68 28.66 -3.35
N LYS A 381 10.15 29.59 -4.13
CA LYS A 381 9.15 29.33 -5.18
C LYS A 381 9.65 28.39 -6.26
N ALA A 382 10.93 28.50 -6.66
CA ALA A 382 11.54 27.59 -7.64
C ALA A 382 11.64 26.15 -7.09
N ILE A 383 12.05 25.99 -5.83
CA ILE A 383 12.09 24.70 -5.15
C ILE A 383 10.68 24.11 -5.02
N ALA A 384 9.72 24.91 -4.57
CA ALA A 384 8.31 24.49 -4.44
C ALA A 384 7.73 24.05 -5.78
N LYS A 385 7.96 24.79 -6.86
CA LYS A 385 7.50 24.45 -8.22
C LYS A 385 8.08 23.12 -8.71
N MET A 386 9.38 22.88 -8.47
CA MET A 386 10.04 21.63 -8.80
C MET A 386 9.39 20.44 -8.04
N LEU A 387 9.23 20.57 -6.72
CA LEU A 387 8.64 19.52 -5.87
C LEU A 387 7.15 19.29 -6.18
N ASN A 388 6.38 20.35 -6.46
CA ASN A 388 5.00 20.25 -6.92
C ASN A 388 4.90 19.47 -8.23
N THR A 389 5.83 19.69 -9.17
CA THR A 389 5.88 18.94 -10.44
C THR A 389 6.07 17.44 -10.21
N ILE A 390 6.95 17.06 -9.28
CA ILE A 390 7.20 15.65 -8.93
C ILE A 390 5.97 15.06 -8.22
N THR A 391 5.38 15.80 -7.28
CA THR A 391 4.18 15.38 -6.55
C THR A 391 2.99 15.15 -7.49
N GLU A 392 2.81 16.02 -8.47
CA GLU A 392 1.74 15.86 -9.47
C GLU A 392 2.00 14.66 -10.40
N LYS A 393 3.26 14.39 -10.78
CA LYS A 393 3.62 13.17 -11.51
C LYS A 393 3.34 11.91 -10.69
N GLU A 394 3.70 11.91 -9.39
CA GLU A 394 3.41 10.81 -8.46
C GLU A 394 1.90 10.57 -8.34
N ARG A 395 1.11 11.63 -8.17
CA ARG A 395 -0.36 11.56 -8.11
C ARG A 395 -0.96 10.94 -9.38
N LYS A 396 -0.55 11.42 -10.57
CA LYS A 396 -1.00 10.89 -11.86
C LYS A 396 -0.59 9.43 -12.04
N ALA A 397 0.63 9.07 -11.65
CA ALA A 397 1.10 7.69 -11.72
C ALA A 397 0.28 6.76 -10.80
N THR A 398 -0.08 7.22 -9.61
CA THR A 398 -0.93 6.47 -8.65
C THR A 398 -2.33 6.24 -9.23
N LEU A 399 -2.98 7.28 -9.74
CA LEU A 399 -4.30 7.16 -10.39
C LEU A 399 -4.28 6.19 -11.57
N LEU A 400 -3.24 6.22 -12.39
CA LEU A 400 -3.08 5.29 -13.51
C LEU A 400 -2.91 3.85 -13.02
N GLY A 401 -2.14 3.63 -11.96
CA GLY A 401 -2.00 2.31 -11.32
C GLY A 401 -3.33 1.77 -10.81
N GLU A 402 -4.15 2.60 -10.16
CA GLU A 402 -5.51 2.23 -9.72
C GLU A 402 -6.42 1.89 -10.91
N CYS A 403 -6.32 2.63 -12.02
CA CYS A 403 -7.08 2.33 -13.24
C CYS A 403 -6.71 0.94 -13.80
N TYR A 404 -5.42 0.58 -13.85
CA TYR A 404 -4.99 -0.75 -14.29
C TYR A 404 -5.49 -1.86 -13.36
N GLN A 405 -5.48 -1.65 -12.04
CA GLN A 405 -6.03 -2.60 -11.09
C GLN A 405 -7.55 -2.82 -11.31
N LYS A 406 -8.31 -1.74 -11.49
CA LYS A 406 -9.74 -1.80 -11.80
C LYS A 406 -10.00 -2.52 -13.12
N GLN A 407 -9.19 -2.24 -14.15
CA GLN A 407 -9.26 -2.91 -15.45
C GLN A 407 -9.02 -4.42 -15.30
N LYS A 408 -7.98 -4.84 -14.54
CA LYS A 408 -7.72 -6.26 -14.26
C LYS A 408 -8.93 -6.93 -13.60
N GLN A 409 -9.48 -6.31 -12.57
CA GLN A 409 -10.65 -6.84 -11.86
C GLN A 409 -11.88 -6.94 -12.78
N TYR A 410 -12.08 -5.98 -13.67
CA TYR A 410 -13.14 -6.01 -14.66
C TYR A 410 -12.93 -7.18 -15.62
N LEU A 411 -11.75 -7.34 -16.22
CA LEU A 411 -11.44 -8.44 -17.13
C LEU A 411 -11.61 -9.81 -16.46
N LEU A 412 -11.15 -9.99 -15.23
CA LEU A 412 -11.34 -11.23 -14.46
C LEU A 412 -12.84 -11.58 -14.29
N ARG A 413 -13.71 -10.57 -14.11
CA ARG A 413 -15.16 -10.82 -13.98
C ARG A 413 -15.87 -11.07 -15.31
N GLN A 414 -15.34 -10.52 -16.40
CA GLN A 414 -16.03 -10.57 -17.71
C GLN A 414 -15.51 -11.69 -18.61
N MET A 415 -14.24 -12.09 -18.46
CA MET A 415 -13.58 -13.10 -19.29
C MET A 415 -13.61 -14.52 -18.68
N PHE A 416 -14.17 -14.69 -17.49
CA PHE A 416 -14.36 -16.00 -16.84
C PHE A 416 -15.83 -16.22 -16.48
N ILE A 417 -16.19 -17.53 -16.30
CA ILE A 417 -17.56 -17.98 -15.97
C ILE A 417 -17.60 -18.50 -14.53
#